data_08b0588bb0690490dee7bc8193bb6b83
#
_entry.id   08b0588bb0690490dee7bc8193bb6b83
#
_cell.length_a   1.000
_cell.length_b   1.000
_cell.length_c   1.000
_cell.angle_alpha   90.00
_cell.angle_beta   90.00
_cell.angle_gamma   90.00
#
_symmetry.space_group_name_H-M   'P 1'
#
loop_
_entity.id
_entity.type
_entity.pdbx_description
1 polymer ?
#
loop_
_entity_poly.entity_id
_entity_poly.type
_entity_poly.pdbx_seq_one_letter_code
_entity_poly.pdbx_strand_id
1 'polypeptide(L)'
;MQSVSPNQIPQSFRANRPNFVQWLGRSLLSFLGWKVLGEIGEEHINKNLVVIVAPHTSNWDGILGVAAIAGLDARISFIGKDTAFKYGLGAFLKYMGGIPIDRSNPGGVINDAIEKIKKMNGTLLGVAPEGTRSKVEAWKTGFLRIAEGIDAKIIPASIDFATKEILLGKVFVPSGDNKKDIRDLQDYYKVFTARHPEKY
;
A
#
# COMPACT_ATOMS: atom_id res chain seq x y z
N MET A 1 -10.13 -18.35 -13.28
CA MET A 1 -10.00 -17.90 -11.88
C MET A 1 -10.06 -16.38 -11.85
N GLN A 2 -10.84 -15.78 -10.94
CA GLN A 2 -10.77 -14.32 -10.75
C GLN A 2 -9.39 -13.95 -10.24
N SER A 3 -8.76 -12.95 -10.88
CA SER A 3 -7.42 -12.46 -10.51
C SER A 3 -7.39 -11.75 -9.16
N VAL A 4 -8.53 -11.28 -8.68
CA VAL A 4 -8.72 -10.56 -7.41
C VAL A 4 -10.18 -10.63 -6.98
N SER A 5 -10.46 -10.66 -5.68
CA SER A 5 -11.82 -10.69 -5.11
C SER A 5 -11.96 -9.68 -3.95
N PRO A 6 -13.09 -8.96 -3.85
CA PRO A 6 -13.37 -8.12 -2.68
C PRO A 6 -13.41 -8.90 -1.37
N ASN A 7 -13.64 -10.22 -1.43
CA ASN A 7 -13.68 -11.09 -0.25
C ASN A 7 -12.31 -11.29 0.41
N GLN A 8 -11.22 -10.83 -0.22
CA GLN A 8 -9.88 -10.85 0.36
C GLN A 8 -9.68 -9.78 1.44
N ILE A 9 -10.65 -8.88 1.61
CA ILE A 9 -10.64 -7.88 2.69
C ILE A 9 -12.00 -7.81 3.38
N PRO A 10 -12.05 -7.55 4.70
CA PRO A 10 -13.29 -7.34 5.44
C PRO A 10 -14.14 -6.23 4.84
N GLN A 11 -15.45 -6.34 4.98
CA GLN A 11 -16.39 -5.35 4.45
C GLN A 11 -16.16 -3.95 5.04
N SER A 12 -15.72 -3.85 6.30
CA SER A 12 -15.37 -2.59 6.95
C SER A 12 -14.24 -1.83 6.27
N PHE A 13 -13.38 -2.52 5.53
CA PHE A 13 -12.30 -1.93 4.73
C PHE A 13 -12.66 -1.70 3.27
N ARG A 14 -13.92 -1.90 2.88
CA ARG A 14 -14.37 -1.63 1.51
C ARG A 14 -14.84 -0.18 1.35
N ALA A 15 -14.61 0.35 0.17
CA ALA A 15 -14.99 1.73 -0.18
C ALA A 15 -16.39 1.83 -0.76
N ASN A 16 -17.03 0.69 -1.08
CA ASN A 16 -18.31 0.60 -1.76
C ASN A 16 -18.33 1.38 -3.10
N ARG A 17 -17.24 1.26 -3.86
CA ARG A 17 -17.14 1.86 -5.19
C ARG A 17 -18.14 1.21 -6.16
N PRO A 18 -18.60 1.93 -7.18
CA PRO A 18 -19.45 1.36 -8.23
C PRO A 18 -18.86 0.07 -8.82
N ASN A 19 -19.68 -0.93 -9.09
CA ASN A 19 -19.26 -2.22 -9.63
C ASN A 19 -18.41 -2.10 -10.90
N PHE A 20 -18.65 -1.08 -11.71
CA PHE A 20 -17.87 -0.79 -12.91
C PHE A 20 -16.40 -0.47 -12.58
N VAL A 21 -16.14 0.32 -11.52
CA VAL A 21 -14.77 0.65 -11.10
C VAL A 21 -14.04 -0.60 -10.61
N GLN A 22 -14.73 -1.40 -9.81
CA GLN A 22 -14.19 -2.67 -9.33
C GLN A 22 -13.90 -3.63 -10.49
N TRP A 23 -14.82 -3.72 -11.45
CA TRP A 23 -14.66 -4.53 -12.64
C TRP A 23 -13.46 -4.08 -13.49
N LEU A 24 -13.28 -2.77 -13.68
CA LEU A 24 -12.11 -2.22 -14.40
C LEU A 24 -10.80 -2.65 -13.76
N GLY A 25 -10.68 -2.54 -12.43
CA GLY A 25 -9.47 -2.97 -11.71
C GLY A 25 -9.18 -4.46 -11.93
N ARG A 26 -10.20 -5.30 -11.77
CA ARG A 26 -10.09 -6.76 -11.99
C ARG A 26 -9.74 -7.11 -13.43
N SER A 27 -10.41 -6.46 -14.38
CA SER A 27 -10.18 -6.70 -15.81
C SER A 27 -8.76 -6.30 -16.23
N LEU A 28 -8.26 -5.18 -15.73
CA LEU A 28 -6.88 -4.73 -16.00
C LEU A 28 -5.85 -5.72 -15.46
N LEU A 29 -5.99 -6.15 -14.21
CA LEU A 29 -5.09 -7.15 -13.62
C LEU A 29 -5.16 -8.46 -14.39
N SER A 30 -6.37 -8.96 -14.70
CA SER A 30 -6.56 -10.19 -15.45
C SER A 30 -5.97 -10.12 -16.86
N PHE A 31 -6.20 -9.01 -17.57
CA PHE A 31 -5.65 -8.78 -18.91
C PHE A 31 -4.13 -8.78 -18.93
N LEU A 32 -3.50 -8.21 -17.90
CA LEU A 32 -2.05 -8.19 -17.74
C LEU A 32 -1.48 -9.51 -17.17
N GLY A 33 -2.35 -10.46 -16.81
CA GLY A 33 -1.99 -11.75 -16.23
C GLY A 33 -1.59 -11.67 -14.76
N TRP A 34 -1.99 -10.61 -14.04
CA TRP A 34 -1.70 -10.40 -12.61
C TRP A 34 -2.78 -10.99 -11.72
N LYS A 35 -2.36 -11.44 -10.53
CA LYS A 35 -3.22 -11.95 -9.47
C LYS A 35 -2.98 -11.20 -8.18
N VAL A 36 -4.00 -11.17 -7.31
CA VAL A 36 -3.84 -10.73 -5.91
C VAL A 36 -4.03 -11.96 -5.03
N LEU A 37 -3.04 -12.23 -4.19
CA LEU A 37 -3.01 -13.36 -3.27
C LEU A 37 -3.03 -12.87 -1.82
N GLY A 38 -3.42 -13.76 -0.91
CA GLY A 38 -3.55 -13.42 0.51
C GLY A 38 -4.84 -12.66 0.81
N GLU A 39 -5.04 -12.40 2.07
CA GLU A 39 -6.24 -11.73 2.58
C GLU A 39 -5.94 -10.95 3.86
N ILE A 40 -6.80 -9.98 4.19
CA ILE A 40 -6.84 -9.32 5.49
C ILE A 40 -7.98 -9.97 6.28
N GLY A 41 -7.65 -10.62 7.38
CA GLY A 41 -8.63 -11.36 8.18
C GLY A 41 -9.62 -10.45 8.93
N GLU A 42 -10.77 -11.01 9.29
CA GLU A 42 -11.86 -10.34 10.02
C GLU A 42 -11.43 -9.88 11.44
N GLU A 43 -10.39 -10.47 12.01
CA GLU A 43 -9.81 -10.08 13.31
C GLU A 43 -9.21 -8.67 13.30
N HIS A 44 -9.10 -8.06 12.13
CA HIS A 44 -8.59 -6.69 11.94
C HIS A 44 -9.70 -5.64 11.75
N ILE A 45 -10.97 -6.04 11.83
CA ILE A 45 -12.09 -5.09 11.76
C ILE A 45 -11.93 -4.00 12.82
N ASN A 46 -12.16 -2.74 12.40
CA ASN A 46 -11.98 -1.54 13.21
C ASN A 46 -10.56 -1.30 13.74
N LYS A 47 -9.56 -1.99 13.20
CA LYS A 47 -8.14 -1.74 13.51
C LYS A 47 -7.51 -0.84 12.44
N ASN A 48 -6.46 -0.14 12.84
CA ASN A 48 -5.61 0.56 11.89
C ASN A 48 -4.54 -0.40 11.38
N LEU A 49 -4.30 -0.37 10.07
CA LEU A 49 -3.28 -1.17 9.42
C LEU A 49 -2.44 -0.29 8.49
N VAL A 50 -1.13 -0.44 8.57
CA VAL A 50 -0.20 0.16 7.62
C VAL A 50 0.18 -0.90 6.59
N VAL A 51 -0.20 -0.69 5.36
CA VAL A 51 0.14 -1.57 4.23
C VAL A 51 1.42 -1.03 3.59
N ILE A 52 2.55 -1.70 3.80
CA ILE A 52 3.80 -1.32 3.15
C ILE A 52 3.92 -2.06 1.82
N VAL A 53 4.25 -1.32 0.76
CA VAL A 53 4.35 -1.85 -0.61
C VAL A 53 5.79 -1.77 -1.07
N ALA A 54 6.41 -2.92 -1.29
CA ALA A 54 7.75 -3.07 -1.85
C ALA A 54 7.84 -4.37 -2.69
N PRO A 55 8.81 -4.51 -3.59
CA PRO A 55 9.69 -3.45 -4.10
C PRO A 55 8.92 -2.36 -4.87
N HIS A 56 9.37 -1.09 -4.79
CA HIS A 56 8.74 0.01 -5.52
C HIS A 56 9.76 0.72 -6.43
N THR A 57 9.89 0.23 -7.66
CA THR A 57 10.96 0.63 -8.60
C THR A 57 10.46 1.26 -9.89
N SER A 58 9.12 1.28 -10.12
CA SER A 58 8.56 1.75 -11.38
C SER A 58 7.20 2.44 -11.23
N ASN A 59 6.74 3.12 -12.30
CA ASN A 59 5.37 3.62 -12.38
C ASN A 59 4.34 2.48 -12.46
N TRP A 60 4.75 1.31 -12.98
CA TRP A 60 3.90 0.14 -13.08
C TRP A 60 3.40 -0.35 -11.71
N ASP A 61 4.23 -0.23 -10.68
CA ASP A 61 3.86 -0.61 -9.32
C ASP A 61 2.66 0.22 -8.85
N GLY A 62 2.64 1.52 -9.19
CA GLY A 62 1.51 2.40 -8.91
C GLY A 62 0.26 2.02 -9.71
N ILE A 63 0.40 1.69 -11.00
CA ILE A 63 -0.72 1.28 -11.87
C ILE A 63 -1.33 -0.03 -11.34
N LEU A 64 -0.50 -1.03 -11.05
CA LEU A 64 -0.92 -2.32 -10.52
C LEU A 64 -1.53 -2.18 -9.13
N GLY A 65 -0.93 -1.35 -8.26
CA GLY A 65 -1.47 -1.05 -6.94
C GLY A 65 -2.85 -0.41 -7.00
N VAL A 66 -3.05 0.60 -7.86
CA VAL A 66 -4.37 1.25 -8.05
C VAL A 66 -5.39 0.26 -8.63
N ALA A 67 -4.98 -0.60 -9.57
CA ALA A 67 -5.86 -1.65 -10.11
C ALA A 67 -6.25 -2.67 -9.03
N ALA A 68 -5.32 -3.05 -8.14
CA ALA A 68 -5.60 -3.92 -7.01
C ALA A 68 -6.55 -3.26 -6.00
N ILE A 69 -6.32 -1.99 -5.64
CA ILE A 69 -7.20 -1.19 -4.78
C ILE A 69 -8.63 -1.14 -5.35
N ALA A 70 -8.77 -0.90 -6.65
CA ALA A 70 -10.08 -0.90 -7.31
C ALA A 70 -10.71 -2.30 -7.33
N GLY A 71 -9.95 -3.33 -7.69
CA GLY A 71 -10.42 -4.71 -7.79
C GLY A 71 -10.85 -5.32 -6.46
N LEU A 72 -10.13 -5.05 -5.39
CA LEU A 72 -10.45 -5.40 -4.00
C LEU A 72 -11.57 -4.52 -3.43
N ASP A 73 -11.88 -3.40 -4.06
CA ASP A 73 -12.71 -2.33 -3.50
C ASP A 73 -12.13 -1.74 -2.20
N ALA A 74 -10.80 -1.73 -2.04
CA ALA A 74 -10.17 -1.36 -0.79
C ALA A 74 -10.31 0.13 -0.47
N ARG A 75 -10.80 0.45 0.72
CA ARG A 75 -10.82 1.79 1.30
C ARG A 75 -9.46 2.08 1.96
N ILE A 76 -8.47 2.32 1.13
CA ILE A 76 -7.10 2.61 1.54
C ILE A 76 -6.77 4.07 1.29
N SER A 77 -6.07 4.71 2.22
CA SER A 77 -5.36 5.97 1.96
C SER A 77 -3.93 5.66 1.60
N PHE A 78 -3.38 6.28 0.56
CA PHE A 78 -1.98 6.11 0.21
C PHE A 78 -1.30 7.45 -0.04
N ILE A 79 -0.03 7.48 0.32
CA ILE A 79 0.79 8.68 0.26
C ILE A 79 1.48 8.76 -1.10
N GLY A 80 1.26 9.85 -1.83
CA GLY A 80 1.90 10.09 -3.12
C GLY A 80 2.56 11.47 -3.20
N LYS A 81 3.58 11.59 -4.06
CA LYS A 81 4.21 12.88 -4.34
C LYS A 81 3.18 13.84 -4.94
N ASP A 82 3.15 15.09 -4.48
CA ASP A 82 2.23 16.14 -4.91
C ASP A 82 2.17 16.30 -6.43
N THR A 83 3.32 16.17 -7.11
CA THR A 83 3.41 16.26 -8.57
C THR A 83 2.64 15.15 -9.29
N ALA A 84 2.41 13.99 -8.68
CA ALA A 84 1.60 12.92 -9.27
C ALA A 84 0.10 13.28 -9.32
N PHE A 85 -0.33 14.24 -8.52
CA PHE A 85 -1.70 14.71 -8.44
C PHE A 85 -1.99 15.93 -9.34
N LYS A 86 -0.97 16.38 -10.07
CA LYS A 86 -1.10 17.41 -11.11
C LYS A 86 -1.49 16.75 -12.44
N TYR A 87 -1.84 17.55 -13.43
CA TYR A 87 -2.03 17.09 -14.82
C TYR A 87 -3.16 16.06 -15.05
N GLY A 88 -4.33 16.28 -14.47
CA GLY A 88 -5.56 15.53 -14.78
C GLY A 88 -5.77 14.22 -14.01
N LEU A 89 -4.72 13.57 -13.54
CA LEU A 89 -4.85 12.36 -12.74
C LEU A 89 -5.17 12.61 -11.27
N GLY A 90 -5.07 13.85 -10.80
CA GLY A 90 -5.19 14.20 -9.38
C GLY A 90 -6.56 13.87 -8.79
N ALA A 91 -7.64 14.16 -9.50
CA ALA A 91 -8.99 13.83 -9.05
C ALA A 91 -9.19 12.32 -8.93
N PHE A 92 -8.72 11.55 -9.91
CA PHE A 92 -8.80 10.10 -9.90
C PHE A 92 -7.97 9.50 -8.77
N LEU A 93 -6.71 9.93 -8.59
CA LEU A 93 -5.87 9.44 -7.50
C LEU A 93 -6.46 9.75 -6.12
N LYS A 94 -7.02 10.96 -5.94
CA LYS A 94 -7.73 11.33 -4.70
C LYS A 94 -8.96 10.44 -4.48
N TYR A 95 -9.76 10.20 -5.53
CA TYR A 95 -10.90 9.30 -5.46
C TYR A 95 -10.49 7.87 -5.05
N MET A 96 -9.31 7.42 -5.49
CA MET A 96 -8.73 6.13 -5.10
C MET A 96 -8.14 6.10 -3.70
N GLY A 97 -8.10 7.23 -2.99
CA GLY A 97 -7.58 7.36 -1.63
C GLY A 97 -6.19 8.00 -1.56
N GLY A 98 -5.70 8.57 -2.64
CA GLY A 98 -4.39 9.23 -2.68
C GLY A 98 -4.35 10.54 -1.91
N ILE A 99 -3.34 10.69 -1.07
CA ILE A 99 -3.04 11.91 -0.30
C ILE A 99 -1.77 12.54 -0.87
N PRO A 100 -1.86 13.72 -1.49
CA PRO A 100 -0.67 14.42 -1.96
C PRO A 100 0.17 14.90 -0.77
N ILE A 101 1.48 14.71 -0.84
CA ILE A 101 2.41 15.20 0.15
C ILE A 101 3.48 16.07 -0.48
N ASP A 102 3.72 17.21 0.13
CA ASP A 102 4.94 17.96 -0.05
C ASP A 102 6.07 17.31 0.77
N ARG A 103 7.06 16.79 0.08
CA ARG A 103 8.21 16.09 0.71
C ARG A 103 9.26 17.05 1.29
N SER A 104 9.06 18.35 1.16
CA SER A 104 9.95 19.36 1.76
C SER A 104 9.83 19.44 3.29
N ASN A 105 8.68 19.02 3.86
CA ASN A 105 8.44 18.94 5.31
C ASN A 105 7.97 17.55 5.77
N PRO A 106 8.85 16.54 5.80
CA PRO A 106 8.46 15.15 6.10
C PRO A 106 7.88 14.95 7.51
N GLY A 107 8.35 15.73 8.48
CA GLY A 107 7.90 15.61 9.89
C GLY A 107 6.45 16.07 10.07
N GLY A 108 6.08 17.19 9.48
CA GLY A 108 4.72 17.70 9.52
C GLY A 108 3.72 16.75 8.87
N VAL A 109 4.10 16.17 7.72
CA VAL A 109 3.26 15.22 6.99
C VAL A 109 2.91 13.98 7.81
N ILE A 110 3.88 13.42 8.53
CA ILE A 110 3.65 12.23 9.37
C ILE A 110 2.67 12.55 10.48
N ASN A 111 2.86 13.68 11.17
CA ASN A 111 1.97 14.11 12.25
C ASN A 111 0.55 14.38 11.73
N ASP A 112 0.41 15.07 10.59
CA ASP A 112 -0.89 15.32 9.96
C ASP A 112 -1.60 14.02 9.55
N ALA A 113 -0.85 13.04 9.06
CA ALA A 113 -1.39 11.72 8.74
C ALA A 113 -1.90 11.01 10.00
N ILE A 114 -1.13 10.99 11.07
CA ILE A 114 -1.50 10.39 12.36
C ILE A 114 -2.78 11.03 12.90
N GLU A 115 -2.86 12.37 12.93
CA GLU A 115 -4.05 13.09 13.43
C GLU A 115 -5.31 12.85 12.59
N LYS A 116 -5.16 12.74 11.28
CA LYS A 116 -6.29 12.39 10.39
C LYS A 116 -6.77 10.96 10.63
N ILE A 117 -5.84 10.01 10.76
CA ILE A 117 -6.15 8.60 10.92
C ILE A 117 -6.79 8.33 12.29
N LYS A 118 -6.33 8.97 13.35
CA LYS A 118 -6.92 8.84 14.70
C LYS A 118 -8.41 9.18 14.75
N LYS A 119 -8.87 10.02 13.82
CA LYS A 119 -10.29 10.40 13.67
C LYS A 119 -11.11 9.38 12.86
N MET A 120 -10.46 8.37 12.28
CA MET A 120 -11.11 7.35 11.46
C MET A 120 -11.30 6.08 12.29
N ASN A 121 -12.42 5.39 12.10
CA ASN A 121 -12.66 4.10 12.75
C ASN A 121 -12.14 2.97 11.86
N GLY A 122 -10.90 2.57 12.08
CA GLY A 122 -10.19 1.59 11.28
C GLY A 122 -9.79 2.10 9.89
N THR A 123 -8.53 2.00 9.52
CA THR A 123 -8.04 2.45 8.23
C THR A 123 -6.96 1.53 7.68
N LEU A 124 -6.85 1.52 6.34
CA LEU A 124 -5.69 1.01 5.63
C LEU A 124 -4.87 2.20 5.15
N LEU A 125 -3.60 2.27 5.51
CA LEU A 125 -2.68 3.29 5.03
C LEU A 125 -1.57 2.65 4.19
N GLY A 126 -1.55 2.93 2.89
CA GLY A 126 -0.54 2.46 1.96
C GLY A 126 0.69 3.35 1.94
N VAL A 127 1.87 2.76 2.11
CA VAL A 127 3.16 3.47 2.10
C VAL A 127 4.22 2.63 1.39
N ALA A 128 5.02 3.27 0.52
CA ALA A 128 6.25 2.68 0.01
C ALA A 128 7.41 3.06 0.95
N PRO A 129 8.03 2.09 1.65
CA PRO A 129 9.03 2.39 2.69
C PRO A 129 10.31 3.00 2.11
N GLU A 130 10.62 2.71 0.85
CA GLU A 130 11.74 3.30 0.12
C GLU A 130 11.55 4.82 -0.07
N GLY A 131 10.31 5.28 -0.19
CA GLY A 131 9.94 6.68 -0.41
C GLY A 131 10.39 7.24 -1.76
N THR A 132 10.90 6.42 -2.66
CA THR A 132 11.33 6.74 -4.02
C THR A 132 11.27 5.48 -4.87
N ARG A 133 11.50 5.60 -6.18
CA ARG A 133 11.63 4.48 -7.13
C ARG A 133 13.08 4.26 -7.59
N SER A 134 13.99 4.93 -6.94
CA SER A 134 15.43 4.75 -7.13
C SER A 134 15.99 3.95 -5.99
N LYS A 135 17.11 3.27 -6.21
CA LYS A 135 17.82 2.54 -5.16
C LYS A 135 18.09 3.43 -3.96
N VAL A 136 17.85 2.88 -2.78
CA VAL A 136 18.09 3.55 -1.51
C VAL A 136 18.96 2.67 -0.63
N GLU A 137 19.86 3.30 0.13
CA GLU A 137 20.71 2.59 1.09
C GLU A 137 19.93 2.12 2.33
N ALA A 138 18.87 2.87 2.69
CA ALA A 138 18.05 2.56 3.84
C ALA A 138 16.57 2.94 3.60
N TRP A 139 15.67 2.14 4.13
CA TRP A 139 14.26 2.46 4.18
C TRP A 139 13.98 3.62 5.15
N LYS A 140 12.95 4.41 4.82
CA LYS A 140 12.49 5.47 5.72
C LYS A 140 11.68 4.88 6.86
N THR A 141 11.95 5.32 8.09
CA THR A 141 11.26 4.86 9.31
C THR A 141 9.86 5.48 9.51
N GLY A 142 9.45 6.37 8.61
CA GLY A 142 8.19 7.11 8.77
C GLY A 142 6.96 6.23 8.91
N PHE A 143 6.91 5.08 8.24
CA PHE A 143 5.79 4.14 8.34
C PHE A 143 5.73 3.46 9.72
N LEU A 144 6.86 3.18 10.38
CA LEU A 144 6.91 2.65 11.74
C LEU A 144 6.40 3.69 12.75
N ARG A 145 6.82 4.96 12.62
CA ARG A 145 6.32 6.05 13.45
C ARG A 145 4.81 6.26 13.30
N ILE A 146 4.29 6.10 12.08
CA ILE A 146 2.84 6.14 11.86
C ILE A 146 2.17 4.94 12.52
N ALA A 147 2.69 3.73 12.31
CA ALA A 147 2.14 2.52 12.91
C ALA A 147 2.06 2.62 14.44
N GLU A 148 3.14 3.06 15.09
CA GLU A 148 3.17 3.32 16.52
C GLU A 148 2.16 4.40 16.94
N GLY A 149 2.14 5.53 16.23
CA GLY A 149 1.27 6.67 16.56
C GLY A 149 -0.23 6.40 16.48
N ILE A 150 -0.65 5.38 15.73
CA ILE A 150 -2.06 4.98 15.55
C ILE A 150 -2.37 3.57 16.06
N ASP A 151 -1.45 2.96 16.80
CA ASP A 151 -1.55 1.56 17.28
C ASP A 151 -1.88 0.58 16.14
N ALA A 152 -1.14 0.70 15.04
CA ALA A 152 -1.39 -0.12 13.86
C ALA A 152 -0.41 -1.29 13.75
N LYS A 153 -0.91 -2.42 13.22
CA LYS A 153 -0.07 -3.48 12.70
C LYS A 153 0.31 -3.20 11.24
N ILE A 154 1.31 -3.92 10.74
CA ILE A 154 1.80 -3.75 9.38
C ILE A 154 1.39 -4.96 8.53
N ILE A 155 0.92 -4.71 7.32
CA ILE A 155 0.74 -5.73 6.29
C ILE A 155 1.80 -5.50 5.22
N PRO A 156 2.77 -6.40 5.07
CA PRO A 156 3.69 -6.34 3.96
C PRO A 156 2.99 -6.79 2.67
N ALA A 157 2.81 -5.88 1.73
CA ALA A 157 2.28 -6.17 0.41
C ALA A 157 3.41 -6.14 -0.62
N SER A 158 3.59 -7.22 -1.36
CA SER A 158 4.61 -7.30 -2.41
C SER A 158 4.01 -7.20 -3.81
N ILE A 159 4.80 -6.65 -4.74
CA ILE A 159 4.51 -6.65 -6.18
C ILE A 159 5.64 -7.42 -6.84
N ASP A 160 5.38 -8.69 -7.18
CA ASP A 160 6.37 -9.59 -7.77
C ASP A 160 6.21 -9.68 -9.29
N PHE A 161 7.18 -9.16 -10.01
CA PHE A 161 7.16 -9.15 -11.47
C PHE A 161 7.58 -10.49 -12.09
N ALA A 162 8.24 -11.37 -11.36
CA ALA A 162 8.58 -12.71 -11.85
C ALA A 162 7.33 -13.60 -11.94
N THR A 163 6.49 -13.58 -10.90
CA THR A 163 5.28 -14.40 -10.82
C THR A 163 4.02 -13.66 -11.30
N LYS A 164 4.09 -12.34 -11.48
CA LYS A 164 2.94 -11.43 -11.71
C LYS A 164 1.90 -11.51 -10.60
N GLU A 165 2.36 -11.43 -9.38
CA GLU A 165 1.52 -11.53 -8.20
C GLU A 165 1.66 -10.30 -7.30
N ILE A 166 0.53 -9.84 -6.76
CA ILE A 166 0.47 -8.91 -5.65
C ILE A 166 0.08 -9.75 -4.44
N LEU A 167 0.97 -9.86 -3.46
CA LEU A 167 0.72 -10.67 -2.28
C LEU A 167 0.43 -9.77 -1.07
N LEU A 168 -0.73 -9.95 -0.45
CA LEU A 168 -1.01 -9.44 0.89
C LEU A 168 -0.41 -10.44 1.89
N GLY A 169 0.74 -10.08 2.46
CA GLY A 169 1.47 -10.96 3.37
C GLY A 169 0.85 -11.05 4.76
N LYS A 170 1.44 -11.89 5.59
CA LYS A 170 1.02 -12.04 6.98
C LYS A 170 1.26 -10.75 7.77
N VAL A 171 0.37 -10.48 8.71
CA VAL A 171 0.48 -9.32 9.59
C VAL A 171 1.80 -9.35 10.38
N PHE A 172 2.52 -8.27 10.31
CA PHE A 172 3.73 -7.99 11.07
C PHE A 172 3.40 -7.05 12.23
N VAL A 173 3.82 -7.42 13.42
CA VAL A 173 3.66 -6.60 14.63
C VAL A 173 5.00 -5.93 14.92
N PRO A 174 5.10 -4.58 14.86
CA PRO A 174 6.32 -3.89 15.20
C PRO A 174 6.80 -4.24 16.60
N SER A 175 8.10 -4.49 16.75
CA SER A 175 8.71 -4.86 18.04
C SER A 175 9.04 -3.65 18.92
N GLY A 176 9.01 -2.44 18.35
CA GLY A 176 9.50 -1.21 18.95
C GLY A 176 11.00 -0.93 18.69
N ASP A 177 11.75 -1.91 18.18
CA ASP A 177 13.10 -1.69 17.67
C ASP A 177 13.05 -1.46 16.14
N ASN A 178 13.08 -0.21 15.76
CA ASN A 178 13.00 0.19 14.36
C ASN A 178 14.08 -0.45 13.47
N LYS A 179 15.28 -0.67 14.00
CA LYS A 179 16.38 -1.28 13.24
C LYS A 179 16.13 -2.76 12.97
N LYS A 180 15.62 -3.45 14.00
CA LYS A 180 15.23 -4.85 13.88
C LYS A 180 14.05 -5.00 12.93
N ASP A 181 12.99 -4.21 13.11
CA ASP A 181 11.77 -4.27 12.33
C ASP A 181 12.03 -4.00 10.83
N ILE A 182 12.86 -3.01 10.50
CA ILE A 182 13.25 -2.73 9.11
C ILE A 182 14.01 -3.91 8.52
N ARG A 183 14.96 -4.49 9.25
CA ARG A 183 15.75 -5.63 8.79
C ARG A 183 14.87 -6.85 8.50
N ASP A 184 13.98 -7.19 9.44
CA ASP A 184 13.07 -8.32 9.31
C ASP A 184 12.12 -8.13 8.10
N LEU A 185 11.63 -6.91 7.89
CA LEU A 185 10.80 -6.58 6.74
C LEU A 185 11.61 -6.60 5.42
N GLN A 186 12.81 -6.05 5.40
CA GLN A 186 13.68 -6.12 4.21
C GLN A 186 14.02 -7.58 3.86
N ASP A 187 14.28 -8.42 4.86
CA ASP A 187 14.53 -9.86 4.64
C ASP A 187 13.31 -10.55 4.04
N TYR A 188 12.10 -10.22 4.50
CA TYR A 188 10.86 -10.72 3.90
C TYR A 188 10.76 -10.35 2.41
N TYR A 189 11.17 -9.14 2.01
CA TYR A 189 11.04 -8.68 0.64
C TYR A 189 12.12 -9.18 -0.34
N LYS A 190 13.21 -9.76 0.13
CA LYS A 190 14.33 -10.26 -0.71
C LYS A 190 13.92 -11.34 -1.72
N VAL A 191 12.84 -12.06 -1.46
CA VAL A 191 12.35 -13.15 -2.33
C VAL A 191 11.53 -12.65 -3.52
N PHE A 192 11.11 -11.39 -3.52
CA PHE A 192 10.27 -10.81 -4.57
C PHE A 192 11.08 -10.07 -5.62
N THR A 193 10.70 -10.23 -6.88
CA THR A 193 11.39 -9.63 -8.02
C THR A 193 10.77 -8.28 -8.37
N ALA A 194 11.54 -7.22 -8.24
CA ALA A 194 11.16 -5.88 -8.70
C ALA A 194 11.07 -5.81 -10.22
N ARG A 195 10.32 -4.84 -10.77
CA ARG A 195 10.36 -4.54 -12.21
C ARG A 195 11.74 -4.11 -12.68
N HIS A 196 12.45 -3.39 -11.84
CA HIS A 196 13.82 -2.92 -12.05
C HIS A 196 14.69 -3.35 -10.88
N PRO A 197 15.21 -4.60 -10.88
CA PRO A 197 16.01 -5.13 -9.76
C PRO A 197 17.24 -4.27 -9.44
N GLU A 198 17.80 -3.61 -10.42
CA GLU A 198 18.95 -2.71 -10.27
C GLU A 198 18.63 -1.44 -9.44
N LYS A 199 17.35 -1.17 -9.20
CA LYS A 199 16.86 -0.02 -8.41
C LYS A 199 16.39 -0.40 -6.99
N TYR A 200 16.53 -1.69 -6.64
CA TYR A 200 16.10 -2.22 -5.35
C TYR A 200 17.25 -2.73 -4.49
#